data_2251c0347f544013aeb6bbbe72438549
#
_entry.id   2251c0347f544013aeb6bbbe72438549
#
_cell.length_a   1.000
_cell.length_b   1.000
_cell.length_c   1.000
_cell.angle_alpha   90.00
_cell.angle_beta   90.00
_cell.angle_gamma   90.00
#
_symmetry.space_group_name_H-M   'P 1'
#
loop_
_entity.id
_entity.type
_entity.pdbx_description
1 polymer ?
#
loop_
_entity_poly.entity_id
_entity_poly.type
_entity_poly.pdbx_seq_one_letter_code
_entity_poly.pdbx_strand_id
1 'polypeptide(L)'
;MKKRLYFITTVLAAASVLSLSSCLKDSRYVNFAQSTPIVNFPLGGLVNFGSDAITETPDTDANGTIVRQFAVDIASSSIPTKATTVTLAIDNSLIGAYNSTESSVVYEQMPANAFVFNTTSVTIPAGKRTAVVSVTFYKNLLDPTKSYMLPIKIAAAPSGTQLSGNLNIHYFHFIGNDFAGAYEEFYTRWNSPDSTTVPSTPRTDVGTTTLLPVTPNELNVSTGYYVQPRYDITFTKSGTGAGAMYSNWAVQFVPADVASGTTWAANITVTTAPKFRPLKFTFDPNASYTYAQSLQLFRIYFQTASRAIIDEYVHP
;
A
#
# COMPACT_ATOMS: atom_id res chain seq x y z
N MET A 1 33.57 -52.83 40.47
CA MET A 1 32.80 -51.60 40.19
C MET A 1 33.10 -50.99 38.81
N LYS A 2 34.36 -50.79 38.39
CA LYS A 2 34.71 -50.15 37.10
C LYS A 2 34.14 -50.84 35.87
N LYS A 3 34.12 -52.21 35.79
CA LYS A 3 33.57 -52.93 34.64
C LYS A 3 32.05 -52.73 34.43
N ARG A 4 31.27 -52.57 35.48
CA ARG A 4 29.82 -52.28 35.38
C ARG A 4 29.53 -50.86 34.92
N LEU A 5 30.39 -49.90 35.28
CA LEU A 5 30.24 -48.51 34.86
C LEU A 5 30.49 -48.36 33.34
N TYR A 6 31.54 -49.02 32.82
CA TYR A 6 31.80 -49.03 31.35
C TYR A 6 30.69 -49.69 30.56
N PHE A 7 30.07 -50.74 31.07
CA PHE A 7 28.95 -51.41 30.38
C PHE A 7 27.71 -50.49 30.30
N ILE A 8 27.41 -49.77 31.39
CA ILE A 8 26.29 -48.82 31.44
C ILE A 8 26.53 -47.63 30.51
N THR A 9 27.74 -47.07 30.47
CA THR A 9 28.07 -45.98 29.57
C THR A 9 28.04 -46.38 28.09
N THR A 10 28.47 -47.61 27.77
CA THR A 10 28.43 -48.12 26.40
C THR A 10 26.98 -48.37 25.93
N VAL A 11 26.12 -48.87 26.80
CA VAL A 11 24.69 -49.10 26.51
C VAL A 11 23.96 -47.76 26.34
N LEU A 12 24.28 -46.78 27.19
CA LEU A 12 23.68 -45.43 27.06
C LEU A 12 24.11 -44.72 25.76
N ALA A 13 25.39 -44.84 25.40
CA ALA A 13 25.90 -44.27 24.13
C ALA A 13 25.28 -44.96 22.91
N ALA A 14 25.10 -46.28 22.92
CA ALA A 14 24.42 -47.02 21.85
C ALA A 14 22.95 -46.65 21.75
N ALA A 15 22.23 -46.46 22.86
CA ALA A 15 20.85 -45.98 22.86
C ALA A 15 20.67 -44.59 22.31
N SER A 16 21.63 -43.69 22.61
CA SER A 16 21.61 -42.31 22.05
C SER A 16 21.79 -42.27 20.53
N VAL A 17 22.64 -43.15 19.99
CA VAL A 17 22.85 -43.23 18.52
C VAL A 17 21.63 -43.79 17.81
N LEU A 18 20.91 -44.72 18.43
CA LEU A 18 19.68 -45.30 17.86
C LEU A 18 18.51 -44.33 17.92
N SER A 19 18.46 -43.42 18.89
CA SER A 19 17.38 -42.40 18.94
C SER A 19 17.55 -41.26 17.94
N LEU A 20 18.77 -41.01 17.44
CA LEU A 20 19.04 -40.00 16.43
C LEU A 20 18.62 -40.44 15.01
N SER A 21 18.44 -41.72 14.76
CA SER A 21 18.01 -42.22 13.45
C SER A 21 16.48 -42.19 13.25
N SER A 22 15.71 -41.93 14.31
CA SER A 22 14.24 -41.93 14.28
C SER A 22 13.64 -40.68 13.62
N CYS A 23 14.40 -39.57 13.52
CA CYS A 23 13.89 -38.32 12.93
C CYS A 23 14.06 -38.18 11.41
N LEU A 24 14.68 -39.16 10.73
CA LEU A 24 15.01 -39.01 9.31
C LEU A 24 14.01 -39.66 8.33
N LYS A 25 12.96 -40.29 8.81
CA LYS A 25 11.89 -40.80 7.93
C LYS A 25 10.53 -40.31 8.43
N ASP A 26 10.23 -39.05 8.15
CA ASP A 26 8.87 -38.56 8.23
C ASP A 26 8.08 -39.20 7.07
N SER A 27 7.09 -40.06 7.40
CA SER A 27 6.17 -40.68 6.44
C SER A 27 5.31 -39.64 5.70
N ARG A 28 5.35 -38.37 6.17
CA ARG A 28 4.71 -37.23 5.56
C ARG A 28 5.63 -36.43 4.60
N TYR A 29 6.85 -36.91 4.37
CA TYR A 29 7.73 -36.30 3.38
C TYR A 29 7.14 -36.44 1.98
N VAL A 30 6.63 -35.36 1.44
CA VAL A 30 6.15 -35.27 0.07
C VAL A 30 7.35 -35.06 -0.84
N ASN A 31 7.64 -36.03 -1.71
CA ASN A 31 8.68 -35.93 -2.70
C ASN A 31 8.22 -35.01 -3.87
N PHE A 32 8.60 -33.75 -3.84
CA PHE A 32 8.28 -32.79 -4.90
C PHE A 32 9.10 -32.96 -6.18
N ALA A 33 10.05 -33.90 -6.23
CA ALA A 33 10.92 -34.09 -7.40
C ALA A 33 10.15 -34.45 -8.68
N GLN A 34 8.94 -35.01 -8.54
CA GLN A 34 8.05 -35.38 -9.65
C GLN A 34 6.85 -34.43 -9.83
N SER A 35 6.79 -33.35 -9.07
CA SER A 35 5.68 -32.40 -9.22
C SER A 35 5.80 -31.64 -10.54
N THR A 36 4.68 -31.47 -11.23
CA THR A 36 4.63 -30.64 -12.44
C THR A 36 4.96 -29.20 -12.06
N PRO A 37 5.89 -28.53 -12.77
CA PRO A 37 6.20 -27.15 -12.52
C PRO A 37 4.98 -26.25 -12.66
N ILE A 38 4.87 -25.23 -11.79
CA ILE A 38 3.74 -24.31 -11.75
C ILE A 38 4.20 -22.93 -12.19
N VAL A 39 3.52 -22.32 -13.15
CA VAL A 39 3.74 -20.94 -13.56
C VAL A 39 2.81 -20.04 -12.75
N ASN A 40 3.38 -18.96 -12.21
CA ASN A 40 2.66 -18.05 -11.33
C ASN A 40 3.24 -16.60 -11.35
N PHE A 41 2.53 -15.70 -10.72
CA PHE A 41 3.03 -14.39 -10.30
C PHE A 41 3.36 -14.47 -8.80
N PRO A 42 4.61 -14.39 -8.36
CA PRO A 42 5.01 -14.68 -6.98
C PRO A 42 4.29 -13.89 -5.89
N LEU A 43 3.76 -12.72 -6.20
CA LEU A 43 3.01 -11.86 -5.29
C LEU A 43 1.60 -11.54 -5.81
N GLY A 44 1.15 -12.24 -6.85
CA GLY A 44 -0.12 -11.96 -7.53
C GLY A 44 -1.37 -12.19 -6.69
N GLY A 45 -1.26 -12.95 -5.59
CA GLY A 45 -2.37 -13.18 -4.65
C GLY A 45 -2.58 -12.06 -3.64
N LEU A 46 -1.71 -11.05 -3.60
CA LEU A 46 -1.88 -9.89 -2.73
C LEU A 46 -2.85 -8.89 -3.37
N VAL A 47 -3.98 -8.67 -2.70
CA VAL A 47 -5.08 -7.83 -3.17
C VAL A 47 -4.65 -6.38 -3.43
N ASN A 48 -3.77 -5.85 -2.59
CA ASN A 48 -3.30 -4.45 -2.64
C ASN A 48 -1.87 -4.32 -3.15
N PHE A 49 -1.42 -5.22 -3.99
CA PHE A 49 -0.09 -5.14 -4.55
C PHE A 49 -0.01 -3.96 -5.54
N GLY A 50 0.80 -2.96 -5.20
CA GLY A 50 1.03 -1.82 -6.08
C GLY A 50 -0.17 -0.90 -6.23
N SER A 51 -0.92 -0.62 -5.15
CA SER A 51 -1.81 0.54 -5.17
C SER A 51 -0.93 1.79 -5.22
N ASP A 52 -0.73 2.29 -6.42
CA ASP A 52 -0.07 3.55 -6.63
C ASP A 52 -1.11 4.65 -6.49
N ALA A 53 -0.90 5.53 -5.53
CA ALA A 53 -1.71 6.73 -5.41
C ALA A 53 -1.61 7.54 -6.72
N ILE A 54 -2.76 7.92 -7.29
CA ILE A 54 -2.83 8.74 -8.51
C ILE A 54 -2.00 10.02 -8.39
N THR A 55 -1.76 10.46 -7.16
CA THR A 55 -1.17 11.74 -6.80
C THR A 55 0.28 11.65 -6.35
N GLU A 56 0.94 10.51 -6.47
CA GLU A 56 2.34 10.40 -6.10
C GLU A 56 3.21 11.34 -6.93
N THR A 57 3.92 12.20 -6.20
CA THR A 57 5.04 13.08 -6.56
C THR A 57 4.90 13.96 -7.79
N PRO A 58 5.38 15.21 -7.69
CA PRO A 58 5.52 16.07 -8.85
C PRO A 58 6.49 15.39 -9.82
N ASP A 59 5.95 14.89 -10.91
CA ASP A 59 6.77 14.34 -11.96
C ASP A 59 7.38 15.45 -12.77
N THR A 60 8.63 15.24 -13.13
CA THR A 60 9.33 16.08 -14.09
C THR A 60 8.80 15.91 -15.52
N ASP A 61 7.85 15.01 -15.71
CA ASP A 61 7.26 14.63 -16.98
C ASP A 61 5.74 14.98 -17.00
N ALA A 62 5.29 15.59 -18.08
CA ALA A 62 3.92 16.07 -18.24
C ALA A 62 2.85 14.95 -18.16
N ASN A 63 3.21 13.70 -18.39
CA ASN A 63 2.30 12.56 -18.34
C ASN A 63 2.24 11.90 -16.96
N GLY A 64 3.13 12.27 -16.03
CA GLY A 64 3.25 11.61 -14.75
C GLY A 64 3.60 10.13 -14.91
N THR A 65 4.72 9.84 -15.57
CA THR A 65 5.11 8.47 -15.92
C THR A 65 5.54 7.67 -14.69
N ILE A 66 4.89 6.54 -14.47
CA ILE A 66 5.22 5.58 -13.41
C ILE A 66 5.53 4.24 -14.07
N VAL A 67 6.71 3.69 -13.79
CA VAL A 67 7.07 2.34 -14.24
C VAL A 67 6.96 1.37 -13.07
N ARG A 68 6.17 0.30 -13.26
CA ARG A 68 6.06 -0.79 -12.29
C ARG A 68 6.55 -2.08 -12.91
N GLN A 69 7.17 -2.90 -12.07
CA GLN A 69 7.70 -4.19 -12.46
C GLN A 69 7.03 -5.29 -11.65
N PHE A 70 6.77 -6.41 -12.29
CA PHE A 70 6.31 -7.63 -11.66
C PHE A 70 7.05 -8.83 -12.23
N ALA A 71 7.06 -9.92 -11.49
CA ALA A 71 7.76 -11.13 -11.89
C ALA A 71 6.79 -12.20 -12.40
N VAL A 72 7.23 -12.97 -13.40
CA VAL A 72 6.64 -14.25 -13.77
C VAL A 72 7.61 -15.34 -13.32
N ASP A 73 7.12 -16.34 -12.59
CA ASP A 73 7.94 -17.37 -11.97
C ASP A 73 7.50 -18.79 -12.36
N ILE A 74 8.46 -19.72 -12.32
CA ILE A 74 8.23 -21.16 -12.41
C ILE A 74 8.63 -21.80 -11.08
N ALA A 75 7.64 -22.12 -10.28
CA ALA A 75 7.81 -22.94 -9.10
C ALA A 75 8.01 -24.40 -9.49
N SER A 76 9.21 -24.91 -9.31
CA SER A 76 9.59 -26.28 -9.65
C SER A 76 10.62 -26.83 -8.66
N SER A 77 10.71 -28.16 -8.53
CA SER A 77 11.67 -28.82 -7.64
C SER A 77 13.12 -28.62 -8.06
N SER A 78 13.38 -28.43 -9.37
CA SER A 78 14.71 -28.14 -9.93
C SER A 78 14.68 -26.89 -10.79
N ILE A 79 15.84 -26.27 -11.00
CA ILE A 79 15.95 -25.12 -11.90
C ILE A 79 15.70 -25.58 -13.34
N PRO A 80 14.80 -24.89 -14.10
CA PRO A 80 14.52 -25.25 -15.48
C PRO A 80 15.78 -25.20 -16.35
N THR A 81 16.06 -26.28 -17.08
CA THR A 81 17.23 -26.38 -17.97
C THR A 81 16.96 -25.83 -19.37
N LYS A 82 15.70 -25.56 -19.70
CA LYS A 82 15.24 -24.97 -20.96
C LYS A 82 14.54 -23.65 -20.70
N ALA A 83 14.66 -22.74 -21.66
CA ALA A 83 13.90 -21.51 -21.64
C ALA A 83 12.38 -21.82 -21.76
N THR A 84 11.57 -21.09 -21.01
CA THR A 84 10.11 -21.26 -20.98
C THR A 84 9.43 -19.94 -21.30
N THR A 85 8.61 -19.94 -22.34
CA THR A 85 7.85 -18.75 -22.76
C THR A 85 6.45 -18.81 -22.19
N VAL A 86 6.06 -17.74 -21.47
CA VAL A 86 4.76 -17.56 -20.84
C VAL A 86 3.98 -16.47 -21.59
N THR A 87 2.74 -16.75 -21.93
CA THR A 87 1.86 -15.77 -22.59
C THR A 87 1.05 -15.02 -21.55
N LEU A 88 1.05 -13.70 -21.63
CA LEU A 88 0.33 -12.77 -20.77
C LEU A 88 -0.80 -12.10 -21.53
N ALA A 89 -1.87 -11.73 -20.85
CA ALA A 89 -2.97 -10.98 -21.42
C ALA A 89 -3.60 -10.05 -20.37
N ILE A 90 -4.10 -8.91 -20.81
CA ILE A 90 -5.01 -8.08 -20.02
C ILE A 90 -6.40 -8.72 -20.06
N ASP A 91 -7.07 -8.82 -18.92
CA ASP A 91 -8.44 -9.35 -18.84
C ASP A 91 -9.34 -8.49 -17.95
N ASN A 92 -9.94 -7.49 -18.56
CA ASN A 92 -10.82 -6.55 -17.86
C ASN A 92 -12.13 -7.18 -17.37
N SER A 93 -12.50 -8.40 -17.81
CA SER A 93 -13.67 -9.12 -17.29
C SER A 93 -13.51 -9.50 -15.81
N LEU A 94 -12.28 -9.56 -15.31
CA LEU A 94 -11.96 -9.85 -13.91
C LEU A 94 -12.32 -8.72 -12.93
N ILE A 95 -12.47 -7.48 -13.41
CA ILE A 95 -12.75 -6.32 -12.55
C ILE A 95 -14.10 -6.47 -11.85
N GLY A 96 -15.12 -6.95 -12.55
CA GLY A 96 -16.44 -7.16 -11.95
C GLY A 96 -16.43 -8.19 -10.82
N ALA A 97 -15.70 -9.29 -11.00
CA ALA A 97 -15.53 -10.32 -9.96
C ALA A 97 -14.73 -9.77 -8.76
N TYR A 98 -13.68 -8.99 -9.01
CA TYR A 98 -12.91 -8.33 -7.95
C TYR A 98 -13.78 -7.38 -7.13
N ASN A 99 -14.51 -6.48 -7.78
CA ASN A 99 -15.42 -5.53 -7.11
C ASN A 99 -16.53 -6.21 -6.31
N SER A 100 -16.90 -7.45 -6.66
CA SER A 100 -17.90 -8.21 -5.90
C SER A 100 -17.37 -8.76 -4.57
N THR A 101 -16.05 -8.93 -4.45
CA THR A 101 -15.39 -9.42 -3.23
C THR A 101 -14.85 -8.30 -2.36
N GLU A 102 -14.51 -7.15 -2.97
CA GLU A 102 -13.95 -5.98 -2.31
C GLU A 102 -14.99 -4.84 -2.29
N SER A 103 -15.53 -4.55 -1.12
CA SER A 103 -16.61 -3.56 -0.99
C SER A 103 -16.14 -2.13 -0.71
N SER A 104 -14.86 -1.94 -0.39
CA SER A 104 -14.33 -0.63 0.02
C SER A 104 -14.01 0.30 -1.17
N VAL A 105 -13.65 -0.26 -2.31
CA VAL A 105 -13.30 0.49 -3.52
C VAL A 105 -13.96 -0.16 -4.73
N VAL A 106 -14.64 0.62 -5.55
CA VAL A 106 -15.20 0.18 -6.83
C VAL A 106 -14.26 0.60 -7.94
N TYR A 107 -13.64 -0.37 -8.60
CA TYR A 107 -12.69 -0.11 -9.69
C TYR A 107 -13.38 -0.11 -11.03
N GLU A 108 -12.98 0.84 -11.88
CA GLU A 108 -13.27 0.89 -13.30
C GLU A 108 -12.10 0.35 -14.13
N GLN A 109 -12.35 0.01 -15.38
CA GLN A 109 -11.30 -0.34 -16.32
C GLN A 109 -10.36 0.84 -16.53
N MET A 110 -9.05 0.59 -16.47
CA MET A 110 -8.04 1.61 -16.77
C MET A 110 -8.14 2.07 -18.23
N PRO A 111 -8.15 3.39 -18.49
CA PRO A 111 -8.17 3.93 -19.84
C PRO A 111 -6.98 3.45 -20.67
N ALA A 112 -7.21 3.07 -21.91
CA ALA A 112 -6.18 2.47 -22.78
C ALA A 112 -5.00 3.42 -23.08
N ASN A 113 -5.20 4.72 -22.99
CA ASN A 113 -4.14 5.73 -23.15
C ASN A 113 -3.36 6.01 -21.87
N ALA A 114 -3.83 5.52 -20.72
CA ALA A 114 -3.19 5.77 -19.42
C ALA A 114 -2.13 4.72 -19.05
N PHE A 115 -1.85 3.75 -19.91
CA PHE A 115 -0.78 2.76 -19.68
C PHE A 115 -0.20 2.22 -20.99
N VAL A 116 1.01 1.65 -20.87
CA VAL A 116 1.66 0.87 -21.93
C VAL A 116 2.05 -0.49 -21.37
N PHE A 117 1.47 -1.54 -21.95
CA PHE A 117 1.82 -2.93 -21.68
C PHE A 117 1.94 -3.67 -23.02
N ASN A 118 3.16 -3.72 -23.55
CA ASN A 118 3.44 -4.33 -24.86
C ASN A 118 3.93 -5.78 -24.76
N THR A 119 4.11 -6.30 -23.52
CA THR A 119 4.68 -7.62 -23.29
C THR A 119 3.56 -8.67 -23.20
N THR A 120 3.12 -9.18 -24.34
CA THR A 120 2.18 -10.31 -24.42
C THR A 120 2.86 -11.67 -24.25
N SER A 121 4.18 -11.71 -24.23
CA SER A 121 4.98 -12.93 -24.12
C SER A 121 6.29 -12.63 -23.39
N VAL A 122 6.57 -13.40 -22.35
CA VAL A 122 7.80 -13.29 -21.55
C VAL A 122 8.54 -14.62 -21.53
N THR A 123 9.84 -14.60 -21.74
CA THR A 123 10.66 -15.80 -21.70
C THR A 123 11.49 -15.84 -20.43
N ILE A 124 11.28 -16.87 -19.63
CA ILE A 124 12.13 -17.22 -18.48
C ILE A 124 13.32 -17.99 -19.03
N PRO A 125 14.56 -17.48 -18.92
CA PRO A 125 15.74 -18.12 -19.51
C PRO A 125 16.05 -19.48 -18.86
N ALA A 126 16.74 -20.34 -19.60
CA ALA A 126 17.32 -21.55 -19.04
C ALA A 126 18.24 -21.20 -17.85
N GLY A 127 18.18 -21.99 -16.81
CA GLY A 127 18.93 -21.74 -15.56
C GLY A 127 18.34 -20.66 -14.67
N LYS A 128 17.18 -20.12 -15.00
CA LYS A 128 16.44 -19.14 -14.20
C LYS A 128 15.03 -19.65 -13.86
N ARG A 129 14.48 -19.15 -12.78
CA ARG A 129 13.08 -19.41 -12.37
C ARG A 129 12.16 -18.25 -12.69
N THR A 130 12.71 -17.05 -12.85
CA THR A 130 11.97 -15.81 -12.87
C THR A 130 12.37 -14.96 -14.07
N ALA A 131 11.40 -14.26 -14.64
CA ALA A 131 11.60 -13.15 -15.55
C ALA A 131 10.79 -11.93 -15.08
N VAL A 132 11.32 -10.73 -15.33
CA VAL A 132 10.70 -9.46 -14.94
C VAL A 132 10.00 -8.84 -16.14
N VAL A 133 8.81 -8.32 -15.91
CA VAL A 133 7.97 -7.61 -16.88
C VAL A 133 7.69 -6.21 -16.35
N SER A 134 7.63 -5.23 -17.25
CA SER A 134 7.33 -3.83 -16.90
C SER A 134 6.00 -3.39 -17.49
N VAL A 135 5.29 -2.56 -16.74
CA VAL A 135 4.14 -1.75 -17.19
C VAL A 135 4.47 -0.30 -16.94
N THR A 136 4.19 0.54 -17.91
CA THR A 136 4.30 2.00 -17.76
C THR A 136 2.91 2.58 -17.62
N PHE A 137 2.70 3.42 -16.62
CA PHE A 137 1.46 4.14 -16.37
C PHE A 137 1.67 5.64 -16.58
N TYR A 138 0.64 6.32 -17.03
CA TYR A 138 0.57 7.77 -17.22
C TYR A 138 -0.51 8.32 -16.30
N LYS A 139 -0.16 8.61 -15.05
CA LYS A 139 -1.13 8.97 -14.00
C LYS A 139 -1.91 10.25 -14.31
N ASN A 140 -1.27 11.23 -14.99
CA ASN A 140 -1.93 12.49 -15.34
C ASN A 140 -3.03 12.34 -16.41
N LEU A 141 -3.17 11.15 -17.01
CA LEU A 141 -4.26 10.79 -17.91
C LEU A 141 -5.42 10.07 -17.20
N LEU A 142 -5.32 9.86 -15.89
CA LEU A 142 -6.36 9.28 -15.05
C LEU A 142 -7.20 10.38 -14.40
N ASP A 143 -8.48 10.14 -14.24
CA ASP A 143 -9.36 10.98 -13.44
C ASP A 143 -9.08 10.71 -11.95
N PRO A 144 -8.57 11.66 -11.17
CA PRO A 144 -8.20 11.45 -9.77
C PRO A 144 -9.40 11.13 -8.86
N THR A 145 -10.62 11.37 -9.32
CA THR A 145 -11.83 11.04 -8.56
C THR A 145 -12.29 9.60 -8.74
N LYS A 146 -11.66 8.85 -9.66
CA LYS A 146 -12.02 7.48 -9.99
C LYS A 146 -10.93 6.49 -9.63
N SER A 147 -11.34 5.29 -9.23
CA SER A 147 -10.42 4.19 -8.98
C SER A 147 -10.34 3.28 -10.20
N TYR A 148 -9.13 2.96 -10.63
CA TYR A 148 -8.88 2.19 -11.85
C TYR A 148 -8.11 0.91 -11.57
N MET A 149 -8.36 -0.11 -12.39
CA MET A 149 -7.67 -1.39 -12.30
C MET A 149 -7.21 -1.88 -13.68
N LEU A 150 -6.01 -2.47 -13.73
CA LEU A 150 -5.46 -3.19 -14.87
C LEU A 150 -5.13 -4.62 -14.44
N PRO A 151 -5.99 -5.61 -14.73
CA PRO A 151 -5.71 -7.01 -14.48
C PRO A 151 -4.84 -7.59 -15.59
N ILE A 152 -3.72 -8.21 -15.22
CA ILE A 152 -2.86 -8.97 -16.13
C ILE A 152 -2.90 -10.42 -15.70
N LYS A 153 -3.24 -11.33 -16.61
CA LYS A 153 -3.26 -12.77 -16.33
C LYS A 153 -2.23 -13.54 -17.14
N ILE A 154 -1.82 -14.68 -16.63
CA ILE A 154 -1.17 -15.71 -17.43
C ILE A 154 -2.25 -16.36 -18.28
N ALA A 155 -2.16 -16.19 -19.62
CA ALA A 155 -3.22 -16.62 -20.53
C ALA A 155 -3.27 -18.14 -20.70
N ALA A 156 -2.10 -18.80 -20.66
CA ALA A 156 -1.99 -20.25 -20.77
C ALA A 156 -0.71 -20.75 -20.09
N ALA A 157 -0.79 -21.94 -19.50
CA ALA A 157 0.39 -22.65 -19.00
C ALA A 157 1.23 -23.14 -20.18
N PRO A 158 2.54 -22.88 -20.19
CA PRO A 158 3.45 -23.48 -21.19
C PRO A 158 3.43 -25.02 -21.14
N SER A 159 3.75 -25.65 -22.27
CA SER A 159 3.83 -27.11 -22.32
C SER A 159 4.72 -27.70 -21.23
N GLY A 160 4.21 -28.72 -20.53
CA GLY A 160 4.91 -29.37 -19.41
C GLY A 160 4.84 -28.60 -18.08
N THR A 161 4.02 -27.56 -17.99
CA THR A 161 3.74 -26.83 -16.75
C THR A 161 2.25 -26.78 -16.44
N GLN A 162 1.92 -26.35 -15.23
CA GLN A 162 0.56 -26.03 -14.80
C GLN A 162 0.44 -24.55 -14.45
N LEU A 163 -0.76 -24.02 -14.59
CA LEU A 163 -1.06 -22.66 -14.14
C LEU A 163 -1.40 -22.69 -12.64
N SER A 164 -0.89 -21.73 -11.88
CA SER A 164 -1.29 -21.56 -10.50
C SER A 164 -2.77 -21.24 -10.39
N GLY A 165 -3.47 -21.87 -9.46
CA GLY A 165 -4.91 -21.65 -9.25
C GLY A 165 -5.23 -20.30 -8.62
N ASN A 166 -4.30 -19.71 -7.86
CA ASN A 166 -4.52 -18.48 -7.08
C ASN A 166 -3.50 -17.36 -7.37
N LEU A 167 -2.40 -17.66 -8.06
CA LEU A 167 -1.33 -16.70 -8.36
C LEU A 167 -1.14 -16.52 -9.88
N ASN A 168 -2.20 -16.57 -10.64
CA ASN A 168 -2.19 -16.46 -12.10
C ASN A 168 -2.70 -15.12 -12.63
N ILE A 169 -3.11 -14.21 -11.73
CA ILE A 169 -3.56 -12.85 -12.03
C ILE A 169 -2.76 -11.88 -11.18
N HIS A 170 -2.33 -10.77 -11.80
CA HIS A 170 -1.70 -9.64 -11.14
C HIS A 170 -2.56 -8.40 -11.40
N TYR A 171 -2.98 -7.74 -10.32
CA TYR A 171 -3.82 -6.55 -10.38
C TYR A 171 -2.99 -5.30 -10.10
N PHE A 172 -2.91 -4.39 -11.06
CA PHE A 172 -2.49 -3.01 -10.82
C PHE A 172 -3.72 -2.16 -10.58
N HIS A 173 -3.71 -1.32 -9.56
CA HIS A 173 -4.84 -0.46 -9.28
C HIS A 173 -4.42 0.90 -8.74
N PHE A 174 -5.18 1.91 -9.12
CA PHE A 174 -5.07 3.28 -8.64
C PHE A 174 -6.34 3.63 -7.89
N ILE A 175 -6.21 4.28 -6.74
CA ILE A 175 -7.32 4.68 -5.90
C ILE A 175 -7.57 6.16 -6.11
N GLY A 176 -8.79 6.53 -6.46
CA GLY A 176 -9.24 7.91 -6.55
C GLY A 176 -9.81 8.40 -5.23
N ASN A 177 -9.64 9.70 -4.97
CA ASN A 177 -10.26 10.40 -3.86
C ASN A 177 -10.42 11.86 -4.23
N ASP A 178 -11.59 12.45 -3.98
CA ASP A 178 -11.93 13.80 -4.41
C ASP A 178 -10.95 14.87 -3.91
N PHE A 179 -10.28 14.63 -2.81
CA PHE A 179 -9.35 15.56 -2.16
C PHE A 179 -7.89 15.13 -2.29
N ALA A 180 -7.60 14.05 -3.02
CA ALA A 180 -6.23 13.66 -3.28
C ALA A 180 -5.55 14.67 -4.21
N GLY A 181 -4.27 14.93 -3.99
CA GLY A 181 -3.53 15.83 -4.86
C GLY A 181 -2.43 16.61 -4.16
N ALA A 182 -1.78 17.46 -4.95
CA ALA A 182 -0.75 18.35 -4.47
C ALA A 182 -1.39 19.57 -3.78
N TYR A 183 -0.86 19.95 -2.63
CA TYR A 183 -1.29 21.08 -1.82
C TYR A 183 -0.09 21.92 -1.42
N GLU A 184 -0.27 23.23 -1.35
CA GLU A 184 0.68 24.12 -0.66
C GLU A 184 0.54 23.89 0.84
N GLU A 185 1.64 23.61 1.50
CA GLU A 185 1.67 23.35 2.94
C GLU A 185 2.20 24.54 3.70
N PHE A 186 1.47 24.95 4.73
CA PHE A 186 1.86 26.00 5.65
C PHE A 186 1.86 25.48 7.07
N TYR A 187 2.82 25.97 7.85
CA TYR A 187 3.06 25.55 9.21
C TYR A 187 3.08 26.74 10.16
N THR A 188 2.40 26.62 11.30
CA THR A 188 2.43 27.60 12.38
C THR A 188 2.71 26.92 13.71
N ARG A 189 3.60 27.48 14.52
CA ARG A 189 3.99 26.89 15.80
C ARG A 189 4.07 27.91 16.92
N TRP A 190 3.64 27.51 18.09
CA TRP A 190 3.90 28.15 19.38
C TRP A 190 4.86 27.27 20.20
N ASN A 191 5.88 27.89 20.82
CA ASN A 191 6.75 27.21 21.79
C ASN A 191 6.10 27.15 23.18
N SER A 192 4.79 27.01 23.21
CA SER A 192 3.91 26.86 24.34
C SER A 192 2.68 26.09 23.89
N PRO A 193 2.01 25.31 24.76
CA PRO A 193 0.71 24.75 24.43
C PRO A 193 -0.40 25.80 24.27
N ASP A 194 -0.16 27.04 24.71
CA ASP A 194 -1.09 28.15 24.51
C ASP A 194 -0.95 28.76 23.11
N SER A 195 -1.98 28.61 22.28
CA SER A 195 -2.07 29.14 20.91
C SER A 195 -2.80 30.48 20.82
N THR A 196 -3.08 31.13 21.96
CA THR A 196 -3.74 32.46 22.00
C THR A 196 -2.74 33.62 21.89
N THR A 197 -1.47 33.32 22.12
CA THR A 197 -0.34 34.31 22.03
C THR A 197 0.16 34.43 20.58
N VAL A 198 1.10 35.32 20.36
CA VAL A 198 1.81 35.43 19.07
C VAL A 198 2.59 34.14 18.83
N PRO A 199 2.47 33.51 17.65
CA PRO A 199 3.21 32.29 17.34
C PRO A 199 4.71 32.55 17.29
N SER A 200 5.49 31.60 17.83
CA SER A 200 6.95 31.61 17.77
C SER A 200 7.47 31.38 16.34
N THR A 201 6.73 30.61 15.55
CA THR A 201 6.88 30.50 14.11
C THR A 201 5.55 30.91 13.50
N PRO A 202 5.46 32.09 12.86
CA PRO A 202 4.24 32.52 12.18
C PRO A 202 3.95 31.57 11.00
N ARG A 203 2.78 31.72 10.38
CA ARG A 203 2.40 30.94 9.20
C ARG A 203 3.52 31.02 8.14
N THR A 204 4.20 29.92 7.94
CA THR A 204 5.38 29.80 7.07
C THR A 204 5.08 28.77 6.00
N ASP A 205 5.39 29.08 4.77
CA ASP A 205 5.34 28.18 3.64
C ASP A 205 6.46 27.13 3.80
N VAL A 206 6.11 25.85 3.78
CA VAL A 206 7.04 24.73 3.87
C VAL A 206 7.16 23.96 2.54
N GLY A 207 6.46 24.42 1.51
CA GLY A 207 6.49 23.85 0.16
C GLY A 207 5.23 23.10 -0.21
N THR A 208 5.36 22.23 -1.17
CA THR A 208 4.25 21.40 -1.67
C THR A 208 4.27 20.02 -1.01
N THR A 209 3.13 19.58 -0.54
CA THR A 209 2.90 18.22 -0.03
C THR A 209 1.78 17.54 -0.82
N THR A 210 1.64 16.23 -0.66
CA THR A 210 0.59 15.47 -1.33
C THR A 210 -0.35 14.83 -0.32
N LEU A 211 -1.65 15.08 -0.47
CA LEU A 211 -2.67 14.31 0.21
C LEU A 211 -2.83 12.97 -0.54
N LEU A 212 -2.37 11.90 0.10
CA LEU A 212 -2.33 10.56 -0.49
C LEU A 212 -3.65 9.82 -0.27
N PRO A 213 -4.32 9.32 -1.29
CA PRO A 213 -5.53 8.53 -1.12
C PRO A 213 -5.19 7.14 -0.56
N VAL A 214 -5.86 6.74 0.50
CA VAL A 214 -5.83 5.39 1.08
C VAL A 214 -7.06 4.61 0.63
N THR A 215 -8.21 5.25 0.69
CA THR A 215 -9.48 4.78 0.13
C THR A 215 -10.20 5.96 -0.54
N PRO A 216 -11.32 5.77 -1.25
CA PRO A 216 -12.10 6.89 -1.78
C PRO A 216 -12.54 7.90 -0.71
N ASN A 217 -12.54 7.52 0.56
CA ASN A 217 -13.01 8.31 1.69
C ASN A 217 -11.95 8.49 2.79
N GLU A 218 -10.69 8.21 2.49
CA GLU A 218 -9.59 8.27 3.45
C GLU A 218 -8.33 8.79 2.78
N LEU A 219 -7.64 9.70 3.45
CA LEU A 219 -6.42 10.35 3.00
C LEU A 219 -5.35 10.30 4.08
N ASN A 220 -4.12 10.17 3.67
CA ASN A 220 -2.97 10.42 4.52
C ASN A 220 -2.18 11.63 4.05
N VAL A 221 -1.66 12.43 4.98
CA VAL A 221 -0.74 13.53 4.71
C VAL A 221 0.25 13.70 5.86
N SER A 222 1.50 14.02 5.55
CA SER A 222 2.53 14.29 6.55
C SER A 222 2.25 15.61 7.25
N THR A 223 2.57 15.70 8.56
CA THR A 223 2.59 16.99 9.26
C THR A 223 3.79 17.81 8.82
N GLY A 224 3.68 19.13 8.82
CA GLY A 224 4.80 20.05 8.62
C GLY A 224 5.78 20.11 9.80
N TYR A 225 5.53 19.33 10.86
CA TYR A 225 6.28 19.33 12.08
C TYR A 225 7.30 18.19 12.17
N TYR A 226 8.53 18.52 12.25
CA TYR A 226 9.75 17.75 12.53
C TYR A 226 9.87 16.29 12.01
N VAL A 227 9.22 15.32 12.59
CA VAL A 227 9.45 13.89 12.34
C VAL A 227 8.20 13.26 11.77
N GLN A 228 7.27 14.10 11.44
CA GLN A 228 6.26 13.78 10.46
C GLN A 228 5.43 12.54 10.74
N PRO A 229 4.75 12.44 11.89
CA PRO A 229 3.62 11.56 11.91
C PRO A 229 2.66 12.02 10.82
N ARG A 230 2.00 11.09 10.16
CA ARG A 230 0.99 11.43 9.18
C ARG A 230 -0.35 11.64 9.88
N TYR A 231 -1.15 12.52 9.31
CA TYR A 231 -2.58 12.53 9.59
C TYR A 231 -3.27 11.47 8.77
N ASP A 232 -4.24 10.81 9.38
CA ASP A 232 -5.23 9.97 8.77
C ASP A 232 -6.56 10.75 8.82
N ILE A 233 -7.08 11.10 7.64
CA ILE A 233 -8.27 11.94 7.47
C ILE A 233 -9.35 11.11 6.82
N THR A 234 -10.48 10.95 7.48
CA THR A 234 -11.61 10.18 6.97
C THR A 234 -12.86 11.05 6.83
N PHE A 235 -13.72 10.68 5.90
CA PHE A 235 -15.00 11.32 5.66
C PHE A 235 -16.01 10.36 5.01
N THR A 236 -17.26 10.78 4.89
CA THR A 236 -18.29 10.09 4.13
C THR A 236 -18.74 10.97 2.97
N LYS A 237 -18.69 10.45 1.75
CA LYS A 237 -19.22 11.10 0.56
C LYS A 237 -20.65 10.65 0.30
N SER A 238 -21.54 11.58 -0.01
CA SER A 238 -22.91 11.32 -0.48
C SER A 238 -23.18 12.13 -1.75
N GLY A 239 -23.87 11.53 -2.72
CA GLY A 239 -24.11 12.15 -4.01
C GLY A 239 -22.89 12.07 -4.95
N THR A 240 -23.00 12.69 -6.12
CA THR A 240 -21.99 12.66 -7.16
C THR A 240 -21.83 14.05 -7.83
N GLY A 241 -20.67 14.27 -8.47
CA GLY A 241 -20.37 15.50 -9.20
C GLY A 241 -20.44 16.74 -8.31
N ALA A 242 -20.83 17.87 -8.88
CA ALA A 242 -20.88 19.16 -8.18
C ALA A 242 -21.86 19.23 -7.00
N GLY A 243 -22.80 18.28 -6.91
CA GLY A 243 -23.75 18.16 -5.80
C GLY A 243 -23.30 17.23 -4.68
N ALA A 244 -22.09 16.68 -4.75
CA ALA A 244 -21.57 15.83 -3.69
C ALA A 244 -21.45 16.60 -2.37
N MET A 245 -21.80 15.91 -1.28
CA MET A 245 -21.68 16.40 0.09
C MET A 245 -20.79 15.47 0.90
N TYR A 246 -20.05 16.04 1.83
CA TYR A 246 -19.05 15.34 2.63
C TYR A 246 -19.34 15.54 4.11
N SER A 247 -19.46 14.46 4.86
CA SER A 247 -19.84 14.44 6.27
C SER A 247 -18.98 13.48 7.08
N ASN A 248 -19.22 13.36 8.38
CA ASN A 248 -18.51 12.46 9.28
C ASN A 248 -16.98 12.62 9.21
N TRP A 249 -16.52 13.86 9.05
CA TRP A 249 -15.11 14.16 8.99
C TRP A 249 -14.41 13.85 10.31
N ALA A 250 -13.35 13.08 10.23
CA ALA A 250 -12.47 12.81 11.36
C ALA A 250 -11.01 12.97 10.96
N VAL A 251 -10.17 13.34 11.91
CA VAL A 251 -8.73 13.39 11.76
C VAL A 251 -8.04 12.83 12.98
N GLN A 252 -7.06 11.97 12.76
CA GLN A 252 -6.21 11.40 13.79
C GLN A 252 -4.77 11.29 13.27
N PHE A 253 -3.81 10.96 14.11
CA PHE A 253 -2.52 10.50 13.63
C PHE A 253 -2.63 9.06 13.15
N VAL A 254 -1.89 8.70 12.10
CA VAL A 254 -1.78 7.31 11.64
C VAL A 254 -1.26 6.45 12.81
N PRO A 255 -1.99 5.43 13.25
CA PRO A 255 -1.61 4.65 14.44
C PRO A 255 -0.22 4.01 14.37
N ALA A 256 0.25 3.68 13.17
CA ALA A 256 1.57 3.11 12.96
C ALA A 256 2.71 4.12 13.18
N ASP A 257 2.43 5.42 13.07
CA ASP A 257 3.43 6.48 13.21
C ASP A 257 3.57 6.97 14.66
N VAL A 258 2.62 6.60 15.54
CA VAL A 258 2.58 7.05 16.93
C VAL A 258 2.50 5.87 17.89
N ALA A 259 3.52 5.69 18.72
CA ALA A 259 3.48 4.68 19.77
C ALA A 259 2.37 5.02 20.76
N SER A 260 1.52 4.04 21.07
CA SER A 260 0.38 4.20 21.99
C SER A 260 -0.65 5.27 21.59
N GLY A 261 -0.70 5.67 20.31
CA GLY A 261 -1.64 6.66 19.79
C GLY A 261 -1.38 8.12 20.21
N THR A 262 -0.43 8.38 21.10
CA THR A 262 -0.14 9.72 21.63
C THR A 262 1.34 10.08 21.71
N THR A 263 2.23 9.14 21.41
CA THR A 263 3.68 9.38 21.51
C THR A 263 4.37 8.94 20.21
N TRP A 264 5.10 9.84 19.57
CA TRP A 264 5.92 9.50 18.40
C TRP A 264 7.42 9.62 18.70
N ALA A 265 8.24 9.45 17.67
CA ALA A 265 9.69 9.52 17.77
C ALA A 265 10.16 10.69 18.65
N ALA A 266 11.24 10.50 19.43
CA ALA A 266 11.77 11.44 20.41
C ALA A 266 10.89 11.66 21.65
N ASN A 267 9.98 10.72 21.99
CA ASN A 267 9.14 10.78 23.19
C ASN A 267 8.27 12.05 23.29
N ILE A 268 7.83 12.59 22.17
CA ILE A 268 6.93 13.72 22.13
C ILE A 268 5.53 13.25 22.49
N THR A 269 5.00 13.73 23.61
CA THR A 269 3.66 13.39 24.05
C THR A 269 2.65 14.38 23.50
N VAL A 270 1.64 13.88 22.78
CA VAL A 270 0.49 14.66 22.32
C VAL A 270 -0.47 14.85 23.48
N THR A 271 -0.80 16.11 23.78
CA THR A 271 -1.74 16.48 24.85
C THR A 271 -3.13 16.84 24.32
N THR A 272 -3.21 17.26 23.07
CA THR A 272 -4.48 17.45 22.36
C THR A 272 -4.37 16.75 21.00
N ALA A 273 -5.25 15.78 20.77
CA ALA A 273 -5.35 15.06 19.51
C ALA A 273 -5.59 16.02 18.32
N PRO A 274 -5.23 15.63 17.10
CA PRO A 274 -5.50 16.41 15.90
C PRO A 274 -7.00 16.73 15.79
N LYS A 275 -7.30 17.97 15.38
CA LYS A 275 -8.66 18.41 15.11
C LYS A 275 -8.69 19.47 14.00
N PHE A 276 -9.76 19.48 13.25
CA PHE A 276 -9.99 20.51 12.24
C PHE A 276 -10.21 21.88 12.91
N ARG A 277 -9.54 22.91 12.36
CA ARG A 277 -9.66 24.28 12.82
C ARG A 277 -9.72 25.24 11.61
N PRO A 278 -10.80 25.19 10.82
CA PRO A 278 -10.98 26.06 9.67
C PRO A 278 -11.02 27.53 10.09
N LEU A 279 -10.64 28.43 9.17
CA LEU A 279 -10.58 29.88 9.45
C LEU A 279 -11.94 30.57 9.35
N LYS A 280 -12.80 30.10 8.43
CA LYS A 280 -14.02 30.83 8.03
C LYS A 280 -15.28 30.39 8.76
N PHE A 281 -15.25 29.26 9.46
CA PHE A 281 -16.38 28.73 10.21
C PHE A 281 -15.90 27.83 11.34
N THR A 282 -16.79 27.53 12.28
CA THR A 282 -16.52 26.52 13.32
C THR A 282 -16.83 25.13 12.76
N PHE A 283 -15.90 24.20 12.90
CA PHE A 283 -16.12 22.82 12.51
C PHE A 283 -17.23 22.18 13.37
N ASP A 284 -18.20 21.58 12.70
CA ASP A 284 -19.25 20.77 13.32
C ASP A 284 -19.13 19.32 12.81
N PRO A 285 -18.81 18.33 13.65
CA PRO A 285 -18.64 16.94 13.23
C PRO A 285 -19.92 16.31 12.67
N ASN A 286 -21.09 16.88 12.96
CA ASN A 286 -22.39 16.39 12.49
C ASN A 286 -22.87 17.08 11.20
N ALA A 287 -22.15 18.10 10.73
CA ALA A 287 -22.54 18.83 9.54
C ALA A 287 -22.10 18.11 8.26
N SER A 288 -22.79 18.41 7.17
CA SER A 288 -22.35 18.07 5.82
C SER A 288 -21.79 19.31 5.12
N TYR A 289 -20.71 19.14 4.41
CA TYR A 289 -19.98 20.21 3.75
C TYR A 289 -19.97 20.01 2.23
N THR A 290 -20.05 21.08 1.47
CA THR A 290 -19.76 21.06 0.03
C THR A 290 -18.27 20.80 -0.20
N TYR A 291 -17.86 20.47 -1.43
CA TYR A 291 -16.45 20.33 -1.79
C TYR A 291 -15.62 21.56 -1.36
N ALA A 292 -16.07 22.75 -1.73
CA ALA A 292 -15.36 24.01 -1.42
C ALA A 292 -15.26 24.31 0.09
N GLN A 293 -16.26 23.90 0.89
CA GLN A 293 -16.19 24.00 2.34
C GLN A 293 -15.23 22.96 2.93
N SER A 294 -15.24 21.75 2.36
CA SER A 294 -14.38 20.63 2.80
C SER A 294 -12.90 20.97 2.61
N LEU A 295 -12.52 21.64 1.52
CA LEU A 295 -11.14 22.10 1.31
C LEU A 295 -10.64 23.01 2.45
N GLN A 296 -11.52 23.70 3.16
CA GLN A 296 -11.15 24.54 4.29
C GLN A 296 -10.96 23.77 5.60
N LEU A 297 -11.33 22.49 5.64
CA LEU A 297 -11.07 21.61 6.78
C LEU A 297 -9.61 21.17 6.85
N PHE A 298 -8.86 21.25 5.76
CA PHE A 298 -7.45 20.86 5.75
C PHE A 298 -6.54 21.88 6.45
N ARG A 299 -7.03 22.38 7.59
CA ARG A 299 -6.29 23.16 8.58
C ARG A 299 -6.44 22.46 9.93
N ILE A 300 -5.36 21.78 10.35
CA ILE A 300 -5.35 20.82 11.45
C ILE A 300 -4.54 21.37 12.60
N TYR A 301 -5.10 21.33 13.79
CA TYR A 301 -4.49 21.77 15.03
C TYR A 301 -4.25 20.60 15.95
N PHE A 302 -3.11 20.59 16.64
CA PHE A 302 -2.84 19.69 17.76
C PHE A 302 -1.90 20.33 18.77
N GLN A 303 -1.73 19.69 19.93
CA GLN A 303 -0.81 20.15 20.97
C GLN A 303 0.07 19.01 21.47
N THR A 304 1.27 19.38 21.86
CA THR A 304 2.17 18.57 22.68
C THR A 304 2.31 19.21 24.07
N ALA A 305 3.03 18.56 24.98
CA ALA A 305 3.28 19.10 26.31
C ALA A 305 3.97 20.50 26.30
N SER A 306 4.67 20.83 25.23
CA SER A 306 5.46 22.07 25.14
C SER A 306 5.12 22.97 23.95
N ARG A 307 4.19 22.57 23.08
CA ARG A 307 3.93 23.29 21.82
C ARG A 307 2.48 23.19 21.38
N ALA A 308 2.01 24.22 20.68
CA ALA A 308 0.82 24.15 19.85
C ALA A 308 1.23 24.28 18.38
N ILE A 309 0.57 23.54 17.51
CA ILE A 309 0.89 23.41 16.09
C ILE A 309 -0.39 23.55 15.25
N ILE A 310 -0.26 24.21 14.11
CA ILE A 310 -1.24 24.21 13.04
C ILE A 310 -0.51 23.85 11.75
N ASP A 311 -0.98 22.81 11.07
CA ASP A 311 -0.67 22.51 9.69
C ASP A 311 -1.87 22.91 8.83
N GLU A 312 -1.61 23.54 7.71
CA GLU A 312 -2.62 24.04 6.79
C GLU A 312 -2.24 23.62 5.37
N TYR A 313 -3.13 22.92 4.71
CA TYR A 313 -2.97 22.43 3.34
C TYR A 313 -3.94 23.20 2.46
N VAL A 314 -3.39 23.97 1.53
CA VAL A 314 -4.16 24.82 0.63
C VAL A 314 -4.15 24.21 -0.76
N HIS A 315 -5.33 23.88 -1.26
CA HIS A 315 -5.48 23.42 -2.64
C HIS A 315 -5.18 24.57 -3.60
N PRO A 316 -4.29 24.38 -4.60
CA PRO A 316 -3.89 25.42 -5.54
C PRO A 316 -5.04 25.93 -6.43
#